data_48d4360e8c9d9a86bfb3bfe3e295602b
#
_entry.id   48d4360e8c9d9a86bfb3bfe3e295602b
#
_cell.length_a   1.000
_cell.length_b   1.000
_cell.length_c   1.000
_cell.angle_alpha   90.00
_cell.angle_beta   90.00
_cell.angle_gamma   90.00
#
_symmetry.space_group_name_H-M   'P 1'
#
loop_
_entity.id
_entity.type
_entity.pdbx_description
1 polymer ?
#
loop_
_entity_poly.entity_id
_entity_poly.type
_entity_poly.pdbx_seq_one_letter_code
_entity_poly.pdbx_strand_id
1 'polypeptide(L)'
;MTSRHIRFGKARSVTSIKRTAMRKLATAAVVAGLFLGGMGVAAADSWHGVALFKTTGARFTDAKYKWEPVERQQGAFHIKGNLSDVGLNDDHNVYLQVKVHGYGWNRFDGVQKKSVWIDKLVHDGATRYVNTAEVRVCQNRGSLHPDNCSPTKHFQRD
;
A
#
# COMPACT_ATOMS: atom_id res chain seq x y z
N MET A 1 34.31 40.03 38.01
CA MET A 1 33.22 40.34 38.95
C MET A 1 32.08 39.43 38.56
N THR A 2 31.51 38.52 39.26
CA THR A 2 31.53 38.10 40.65
C THR A 2 31.08 36.65 40.67
N SER A 3 31.88 35.84 41.30
CA SER A 3 31.63 34.43 41.63
C SER A 3 30.42 34.28 42.56
N ARG A 4 29.68 33.17 42.44
CA ARG A 4 29.07 32.51 43.59
C ARG A 4 28.91 31.00 43.39
N HIS A 5 29.71 30.30 44.15
CA HIS A 5 29.52 28.91 44.58
C HIS A 5 28.35 28.76 45.56
N ILE A 6 27.64 27.65 45.55
CA ILE A 6 27.03 26.98 46.71
C ILE A 6 26.86 25.51 46.31
N ARG A 7 27.62 24.59 46.79
CA ARG A 7 27.72 23.70 47.95
C ARG A 7 26.55 22.72 48.15
N PHE A 8 26.89 21.47 47.94
CA PHE A 8 26.73 20.26 48.76
C PHE A 8 25.48 20.11 49.65
N GLY A 9 24.86 18.97 49.50
CA GLY A 9 23.96 18.36 50.47
C GLY A 9 23.89 16.85 50.27
N LYS A 10 24.69 16.14 51.05
CA LYS A 10 24.81 14.70 51.18
C LYS A 10 23.90 14.26 52.31
N ALA A 11 23.00 13.32 52.09
CA ALA A 11 22.42 12.57 53.18
C ALA A 11 22.15 11.13 52.77
N ARG A 12 22.83 10.25 53.42
CA ARG A 12 22.63 8.80 53.47
C ARG A 12 21.43 8.50 54.38
N SER A 13 20.64 7.51 54.02
CA SER A 13 20.01 6.71 55.05
C SER A 13 19.90 5.27 54.56
N VAL A 14 20.63 4.48 55.28
CA VAL A 14 20.58 3.02 55.29
C VAL A 14 19.51 2.65 56.29
N THR A 15 18.56 1.83 55.90
CA THR A 15 17.80 1.03 56.89
C THR A 15 17.56 -0.34 56.37
N SER A 16 18.22 -1.18 57.00
CA SER A 16 18.22 -2.63 57.12
C SER A 16 16.87 -3.18 57.63
N ILE A 17 16.63 -4.45 57.27
CA ILE A 17 16.02 -5.53 58.03
C ILE A 17 14.54 -5.80 57.83
N LYS A 18 14.15 -6.96 57.59
CA LYS A 18 14.17 -8.20 58.33
C LYS A 18 13.62 -9.30 57.49
N ARG A 19 14.29 -10.43 57.49
CA ARG A 19 13.73 -11.74 57.11
C ARG A 19 12.69 -12.13 58.13
N THR A 20 11.53 -12.53 57.67
CA THR A 20 10.67 -13.40 58.47
C THR A 20 10.03 -14.44 57.60
N ALA A 21 10.12 -15.64 58.09
CA ALA A 21 9.86 -16.91 57.45
C ALA A 21 8.40 -17.14 57.09
N MET A 22 8.28 -18.02 56.11
CA MET A 22 7.29 -19.07 55.93
C MET A 22 5.86 -18.82 56.39
N ARG A 23 4.95 -18.91 55.42
CA ARG A 23 3.79 -19.83 55.57
C ARG A 23 3.26 -20.24 54.20
N LYS A 24 3.15 -21.54 54.08
CA LYS A 24 2.52 -22.29 52.98
C LYS A 24 1.06 -21.91 52.80
N LEU A 25 0.58 -22.25 51.63
CA LEU A 25 -0.83 -22.53 51.25
C LEU A 25 -1.42 -21.46 50.36
N ALA A 26 -1.62 -21.77 49.13
CA ALA A 26 -2.88 -22.18 48.54
C ALA A 26 -2.71 -22.25 47.04
N THR A 27 -2.88 -23.40 46.50
CA THR A 27 -3.05 -23.73 45.11
C THR A 27 -4.28 -22.98 44.59
N ALA A 28 -4.10 -21.91 43.88
CA ALA A 28 -5.14 -21.35 43.03
C ALA A 28 -4.78 -21.75 41.60
N ALA A 29 -5.41 -22.81 41.13
CA ALA A 29 -5.43 -23.15 39.71
C ALA A 29 -6.16 -22.03 38.98
N VAL A 30 -5.43 -21.05 38.50
CA VAL A 30 -5.94 -20.10 37.49
C VAL A 30 -5.99 -20.91 36.20
N VAL A 31 -7.18 -21.37 35.85
CA VAL A 31 -7.49 -21.78 34.49
C VAL A 31 -7.34 -20.55 33.63
N ALA A 32 -6.15 -20.34 33.09
CA ALA A 32 -5.93 -19.44 32.02
C ALA A 32 -6.65 -20.01 30.79
N GLY A 33 -7.92 -19.60 30.64
CA GLY A 33 -8.63 -19.83 29.40
C GLY A 33 -7.82 -19.18 28.28
N LEU A 34 -7.16 -20.03 27.52
CA LEU A 34 -6.60 -19.65 26.23
C LEU A 34 -7.78 -19.22 25.33
N PHE A 35 -8.15 -17.97 25.42
CA PHE A 35 -8.81 -17.30 24.31
C PHE A 35 -7.80 -17.25 23.15
N LEU A 36 -7.69 -18.37 22.46
CA LEU A 36 -7.26 -18.37 21.07
C LEU A 36 -8.39 -17.68 20.27
N GLY A 37 -8.60 -16.41 20.58
CA GLY A 37 -9.24 -15.51 19.64
C GLY A 37 -8.34 -15.54 18.42
N GLY A 38 -8.76 -16.30 17.39
CA GLY A 38 -8.15 -16.22 16.09
C GLY A 38 -8.18 -14.74 15.69
N MET A 39 -7.10 -14.01 15.94
CA MET A 39 -6.78 -12.85 15.16
C MET A 39 -6.58 -13.40 13.77
N GLY A 40 -7.66 -13.44 13.00
CA GLY A 40 -7.56 -13.47 11.57
C GLY A 40 -6.65 -12.29 11.24
N VAL A 41 -5.37 -12.53 11.08
CA VAL A 41 -4.49 -11.61 10.40
C VAL A 41 -5.15 -11.46 9.03
N ALA A 42 -5.95 -10.39 8.88
CA ALA A 42 -6.27 -9.91 7.57
C ALA A 42 -4.91 -9.77 6.90
N ALA A 43 -4.59 -10.68 6.01
CA ALA A 43 -3.36 -10.60 5.24
C ALA A 43 -3.46 -9.25 4.55
N ALA A 44 -2.73 -8.27 5.12
CA ALA A 44 -2.61 -6.98 4.48
C ALA A 44 -2.03 -7.30 3.12
N ASP A 45 -2.82 -7.07 2.08
CA ASP A 45 -2.45 -7.45 0.74
C ASP A 45 -1.15 -6.72 0.41
N SER A 46 -0.10 -7.49 0.24
CA SER A 46 1.23 -6.98 0.00
C SER A 46 1.34 -6.47 -1.43
N TRP A 47 2.27 -5.56 -1.67
CA TRP A 47 2.55 -5.09 -3.01
C TRP A 47 3.15 -6.19 -3.87
N HIS A 48 2.50 -6.52 -4.97
CA HIS A 48 2.96 -7.47 -5.98
C HIS A 48 3.58 -6.72 -7.15
N GLY A 49 4.75 -7.15 -7.58
CA GLY A 49 5.41 -6.62 -8.76
C GLY A 49 4.67 -7.06 -10.04
N VAL A 50 4.61 -6.17 -11.02
CA VAL A 50 4.03 -6.47 -12.34
C VAL A 50 5.10 -6.35 -13.41
N ALA A 51 5.15 -7.32 -14.31
CA ALA A 51 6.01 -7.21 -15.48
C ALA A 51 5.65 -5.97 -16.32
N LEU A 52 6.64 -5.41 -16.98
CA LEU A 52 6.55 -4.26 -17.86
C LEU A 52 5.28 -4.27 -18.75
N PHE A 53 4.57 -3.15 -18.76
CA PHE A 53 3.61 -2.83 -19.82
C PHE A 53 4.31 -1.96 -20.85
N LYS A 54 4.16 -2.30 -22.10
CA LYS A 54 4.74 -1.50 -23.19
C LYS A 54 3.92 -1.58 -24.47
N THR A 55 3.91 -0.49 -25.19
CA THR A 55 3.55 -0.42 -26.61
C THR A 55 4.50 0.55 -27.31
N THR A 56 4.35 0.77 -28.60
CA THR A 56 5.10 1.83 -29.27
C THR A 56 4.73 3.19 -28.66
N GLY A 57 5.72 3.94 -28.20
CA GLY A 57 5.53 5.26 -27.59
C GLY A 57 5.20 5.26 -26.10
N ALA A 58 4.70 4.20 -25.50
CA ALA A 58 4.30 4.19 -24.10
C ALA A 58 4.91 3.04 -23.29
N ARG A 59 5.31 3.32 -22.05
CA ARG A 59 5.76 2.33 -21.08
C ARG A 59 5.21 2.62 -19.70
N PHE A 60 4.94 1.55 -18.93
CA PHE A 60 4.64 1.64 -17.52
C PHE A 60 5.54 0.66 -16.77
N THR A 61 6.51 1.20 -16.03
CA THR A 61 7.61 0.48 -15.37
C THR A 61 7.50 0.55 -13.85
N ASP A 62 8.27 -0.29 -13.17
CA ASP A 62 8.27 -0.39 -11.70
C ASP A 62 6.86 -0.59 -11.13
N ALA A 63 6.01 -1.20 -11.96
CA ALA A 63 4.61 -1.35 -11.66
C ALA A 63 4.41 -2.32 -10.50
N LYS A 64 3.61 -1.90 -9.54
CA LYS A 64 3.17 -2.72 -8.42
C LYS A 64 1.68 -2.55 -8.22
N TYR A 65 1.03 -3.61 -7.79
CA TYR A 65 -0.38 -3.56 -7.40
C TYR A 65 -0.60 -4.24 -6.05
N LYS A 66 -1.71 -3.93 -5.45
CA LYS A 66 -2.29 -4.66 -4.33
C LYS A 66 -3.80 -4.50 -4.33
N TRP A 67 -4.47 -5.34 -3.56
CA TRP A 67 -5.86 -5.17 -3.25
C TRP A 67 -5.99 -4.50 -1.89
N GLU A 68 -6.70 -3.41 -1.78
CA GLU A 68 -6.96 -2.78 -0.50
C GLU A 68 -7.93 -3.63 0.33
N PRO A 69 -7.86 -3.56 1.67
CA PRO A 69 -8.82 -4.25 2.53
C PRO A 69 -10.26 -3.84 2.23
N VAL A 70 -11.18 -4.78 2.34
CA VAL A 70 -12.61 -4.54 2.05
C VAL A 70 -13.19 -3.49 2.99
N GLU A 71 -12.77 -3.50 4.26
CA GLU A 71 -13.19 -2.56 5.30
C GLU A 71 -12.64 -1.14 5.07
N ARG A 72 -11.60 -1.05 4.26
CA ARG A 72 -11.01 0.21 3.83
C ARG A 72 -10.98 0.27 2.32
N GLN A 73 -11.32 1.42 1.75
CA GLN A 73 -11.30 1.65 0.31
C GLN A 73 -12.14 0.64 -0.50
N GLN A 74 -13.13 0.00 0.12
CA GLN A 74 -14.04 -0.95 -0.55
C GLN A 74 -13.32 -2.05 -1.34
N GLY A 75 -12.17 -2.49 -0.84
CA GLY A 75 -11.37 -3.50 -1.52
C GLY A 75 -10.79 -3.04 -2.86
N ALA A 76 -10.54 -1.75 -3.04
CA ALA A 76 -10.05 -1.17 -4.28
C ALA A 76 -8.83 -1.89 -4.86
N PHE A 77 -8.70 -1.87 -6.17
CA PHE A 77 -7.47 -2.19 -6.85
C PHE A 77 -6.53 -0.98 -6.81
N HIS A 78 -5.39 -1.15 -6.16
CA HIS A 78 -4.39 -0.10 -6.03
C HIS A 78 -3.20 -0.42 -6.93
N ILE A 79 -2.88 0.49 -7.83
CA ILE A 79 -1.77 0.34 -8.76
C ILE A 79 -0.87 1.57 -8.74
N LYS A 80 0.43 1.33 -8.80
CA LYS A 80 1.44 2.39 -8.87
C LYS A 80 2.60 2.01 -9.79
N GLY A 81 3.29 3.02 -10.30
CA GLY A 81 4.44 2.85 -11.18
C GLY A 81 4.77 4.11 -11.97
N ASN A 82 5.79 4.03 -12.82
CA ASN A 82 6.22 5.12 -13.70
C ASN A 82 5.59 4.98 -15.08
N LEU A 83 4.74 5.92 -15.46
CA LEU A 83 4.19 6.05 -16.80
C LEU A 83 5.10 6.97 -17.61
N SER A 84 5.68 6.45 -18.67
CA SER A 84 6.65 7.17 -19.50
C SER A 84 6.19 7.25 -20.95
N ASP A 85 6.23 8.44 -21.48
CA ASP A 85 6.20 8.67 -22.91
C ASP A 85 7.63 8.46 -23.47
N VAL A 86 7.76 7.48 -24.34
CA VAL A 86 9.02 7.12 -24.99
C VAL A 86 9.02 7.43 -26.48
N GLY A 87 7.92 7.96 -26.99
CA GLY A 87 7.75 8.42 -28.37
C GLY A 87 8.11 9.89 -28.52
N LEU A 88 9.35 10.27 -28.24
CA LEU A 88 9.77 11.66 -28.06
C LEU A 88 9.48 12.61 -29.23
N ASN A 89 9.24 12.09 -30.44
CA ASN A 89 9.08 12.88 -31.67
C ASN A 89 7.75 12.61 -32.40
N ASP A 90 6.78 11.99 -31.74
CA ASP A 90 5.52 11.57 -32.36
C ASP A 90 4.33 12.49 -32.02
N ASP A 91 4.55 13.46 -31.15
CA ASP A 91 3.56 14.43 -30.65
C ASP A 91 2.31 13.79 -30.03
N HIS A 92 2.43 12.52 -29.62
CA HIS A 92 1.38 11.77 -28.97
C HIS A 92 1.59 11.70 -27.47
N ASN A 93 0.55 11.87 -26.69
CA ASN A 93 0.59 11.66 -25.24
C ASN A 93 0.34 10.17 -24.91
N VAL A 94 0.63 9.79 -23.70
CA VAL A 94 0.43 8.45 -23.20
C VAL A 94 -0.51 8.42 -22.01
N TYR A 95 -1.15 7.28 -21.75
CA TYR A 95 -2.01 7.11 -20.60
C TYR A 95 -2.04 5.67 -20.12
N LEU A 96 -2.35 5.51 -18.83
CA LEU A 96 -2.67 4.22 -18.22
C LEU A 96 -4.18 4.06 -18.19
N GLN A 97 -4.68 2.88 -18.52
CA GLN A 97 -6.07 2.52 -18.32
C GLN A 97 -6.18 1.37 -17.33
N VAL A 98 -7.11 1.54 -16.40
CA VAL A 98 -7.47 0.53 -15.40
C VAL A 98 -8.97 0.36 -15.42
N LYS A 99 -9.41 -0.89 -15.48
CA LYS A 99 -10.83 -1.26 -15.42
C LYS A 99 -11.00 -2.27 -14.29
N VAL A 100 -11.99 -2.09 -13.46
CA VAL A 100 -12.42 -3.05 -12.45
C VAL A 100 -13.76 -3.67 -12.84
N HIS A 101 -14.09 -4.81 -12.26
CA HIS A 101 -15.31 -5.53 -12.59
C HIS A 101 -16.54 -4.62 -12.56
N GLY A 102 -17.36 -4.71 -13.60
CA GLY A 102 -18.64 -3.99 -13.71
C GLY A 102 -18.57 -2.57 -14.28
N TYR A 103 -17.36 -2.01 -14.52
CA TYR A 103 -17.19 -0.62 -14.96
C TYR A 103 -16.37 -0.46 -16.23
N GLY A 104 -16.43 0.75 -16.78
CA GLY A 104 -15.61 1.15 -17.91
C GLY A 104 -14.14 1.39 -17.55
N TRP A 105 -13.36 1.73 -18.54
CA TRP A 105 -11.96 2.07 -18.35
C TRP A 105 -11.78 3.43 -17.65
N ASN A 106 -11.09 3.43 -16.52
CA ASN A 106 -10.56 4.64 -15.92
C ASN A 106 -9.26 5.00 -16.63
N ARG A 107 -9.11 6.25 -17.05
CA ARG A 107 -7.95 6.75 -17.77
C ARG A 107 -7.14 7.69 -16.87
N PHE A 108 -5.83 7.49 -16.85
CA PHE A 108 -4.85 8.31 -16.13
C PHE A 108 -3.81 8.79 -17.13
N ASP A 109 -3.88 10.07 -17.47
CA ASP A 109 -3.00 10.64 -18.48
C ASP A 109 -1.58 10.82 -17.95
N GLY A 110 -0.62 10.57 -18.83
CA GLY A 110 0.77 10.91 -18.66
C GLY A 110 1.05 12.36 -19.09
N VAL A 111 2.33 12.68 -19.19
CA VAL A 111 2.81 13.96 -19.70
C VAL A 111 3.73 13.68 -20.88
N GLN A 112 3.46 14.34 -22.00
CA GLN A 112 4.22 14.18 -23.23
C GLN A 112 5.72 14.39 -22.99
N LYS A 113 6.53 13.49 -23.55
CA LYS A 113 8.01 13.48 -23.44
C LYS A 113 8.55 13.40 -22.01
N LYS A 114 7.73 12.91 -21.08
CA LYS A 114 8.10 12.78 -19.65
C LYS A 114 7.73 11.42 -19.09
N SER A 115 8.33 11.14 -17.93
CA SER A 115 7.92 10.07 -17.03
C SER A 115 7.21 10.67 -15.82
N VAL A 116 6.06 10.14 -15.47
CA VAL A 116 5.26 10.58 -14.32
C VAL A 116 4.93 9.39 -13.42
N TRP A 117 4.96 9.62 -12.13
CA TRP A 117 4.55 8.62 -11.16
C TRP A 117 3.03 8.55 -11.11
N ILE A 118 2.50 7.36 -11.32
CA ILE A 118 1.09 7.04 -11.13
C ILE A 118 0.94 6.31 -9.81
N ASP A 119 -0.05 6.72 -9.02
CA ASP A 119 -0.46 6.05 -7.78
C ASP A 119 -1.97 6.21 -7.67
N LYS A 120 -2.72 5.16 -7.95
CA LYS A 120 -4.18 5.22 -8.12
C LYS A 120 -4.91 4.07 -7.48
N LEU A 121 -5.95 4.42 -6.75
CA LEU A 121 -6.96 3.53 -6.23
C LEU A 121 -8.14 3.51 -7.20
N VAL A 122 -8.53 2.33 -7.65
CA VAL A 122 -9.68 2.15 -8.54
C VAL A 122 -10.64 1.18 -7.88
N HIS A 123 -11.83 1.64 -7.63
CA HIS A 123 -12.91 0.84 -7.05
C HIS A 123 -14.19 1.02 -7.86
N ASP A 124 -15.08 0.09 -7.66
CA ASP A 124 -16.43 0.13 -8.17
C ASP A 124 -17.35 0.73 -7.10
N GLY A 125 -18.05 1.81 -7.44
CA GLY A 125 -18.96 2.48 -6.50
C GLY A 125 -20.20 1.69 -6.15
N ALA A 126 -20.53 0.60 -6.87
CA ALA A 126 -21.73 -0.18 -6.69
C ALA A 126 -21.51 -1.55 -6.03
N THR A 127 -20.31 -2.09 -6.08
CA THR A 127 -19.98 -3.37 -5.47
C THR A 127 -19.33 -3.23 -4.09
N ARG A 128 -19.55 -4.22 -3.25
CA ARG A 128 -18.98 -4.25 -1.90
C ARG A 128 -17.45 -4.33 -1.92
N TYR A 129 -16.89 -4.94 -2.95
CA TYR A 129 -15.43 -5.03 -3.12
C TYR A 129 -15.08 -5.40 -4.57
N VAL A 130 -13.90 -4.99 -4.97
CA VAL A 130 -13.33 -5.29 -6.28
C VAL A 130 -12.53 -6.59 -6.19
N ASN A 131 -12.78 -7.53 -7.08
CA ASN A 131 -12.09 -8.81 -7.15
C ASN A 131 -11.36 -9.06 -8.47
N THR A 132 -11.63 -8.28 -9.51
CA THR A 132 -10.92 -8.36 -10.79
C THR A 132 -10.54 -6.99 -11.28
N ALA A 133 -9.38 -6.90 -11.92
CA ALA A 133 -8.93 -5.69 -12.59
C ALA A 133 -8.25 -6.03 -13.92
N GLU A 134 -8.35 -5.10 -14.84
CA GLU A 134 -7.67 -5.12 -16.13
C GLU A 134 -6.83 -3.85 -16.26
N VAL A 135 -5.61 -3.98 -16.79
CA VAL A 135 -4.69 -2.84 -16.93
C VAL A 135 -4.02 -2.91 -18.29
N ARG A 136 -3.89 -1.74 -18.92
CA ARG A 136 -3.10 -1.56 -20.14
C ARG A 136 -2.51 -0.15 -20.19
N VAL A 137 -1.42 0.02 -20.92
CA VAL A 137 -0.84 1.32 -21.25
C VAL A 137 -1.07 1.62 -22.71
N CYS A 138 -1.40 2.87 -23.02
CA CYS A 138 -1.74 3.29 -24.37
C CYS A 138 -1.00 4.56 -24.77
N GLN A 139 -0.73 4.68 -26.06
CA GLN A 139 -0.35 5.91 -26.75
C GLN A 139 -1.61 6.50 -27.37
N ASN A 140 -1.90 7.76 -27.06
CA ASN A 140 -3.02 8.49 -27.63
C ASN A 140 -2.64 9.01 -29.02
N ARG A 141 -3.24 8.46 -30.04
CA ARG A 141 -2.99 8.82 -31.46
C ARG A 141 -3.97 9.84 -32.01
N GLY A 142 -4.72 10.49 -31.12
CA GLY A 142 -5.73 11.46 -31.49
C GLY A 142 -7.03 10.84 -32.00
N SER A 143 -7.98 11.68 -32.39
CA SER A 143 -9.33 11.25 -32.74
C SER A 143 -9.45 10.52 -34.10
N LEU A 144 -8.46 10.64 -34.96
CA LEU A 144 -8.49 10.10 -36.30
C LEU A 144 -7.91 8.68 -36.41
N HIS A 145 -7.25 8.19 -35.38
CA HIS A 145 -6.63 6.88 -35.36
C HIS A 145 -6.95 6.16 -34.05
N PRO A 146 -7.13 4.83 -34.08
CA PRO A 146 -7.25 4.03 -32.87
C PRO A 146 -5.98 4.19 -32.03
N ASP A 147 -6.16 4.34 -30.72
CA ASP A 147 -5.04 4.39 -29.79
C ASP A 147 -4.26 3.09 -29.81
N ASN A 148 -2.95 3.20 -29.68
CA ASN A 148 -2.07 2.04 -29.67
C ASN A 148 -1.85 1.58 -28.21
N CYS A 149 -2.49 0.49 -27.84
CA CYS A 149 -2.45 -0.04 -26.48
C CYS A 149 -1.62 -1.32 -26.39
N SER A 150 -1.00 -1.53 -25.24
CA SER A 150 -0.37 -2.80 -24.88
C SER A 150 -1.41 -3.92 -24.77
N PRO A 151 -0.99 -5.19 -24.79
CA PRO A 151 -1.85 -6.26 -24.32
C PRO A 151 -2.40 -5.95 -22.93
N THR A 152 -3.68 -6.25 -22.71
CA THR A 152 -4.33 -6.11 -21.41
C THR A 152 -3.83 -7.20 -20.47
N LYS A 153 -3.45 -6.81 -19.25
CA LYS A 153 -3.18 -7.76 -18.17
C LYS A 153 -4.37 -7.84 -17.23
N HIS A 154 -4.67 -9.05 -16.83
CA HIS A 154 -5.78 -9.37 -15.94
C HIS A 154 -5.24 -9.70 -14.56
N PHE A 155 -5.92 -9.21 -13.55
CA PHE A 155 -5.61 -9.42 -12.13
C PHE A 155 -6.86 -9.94 -11.44
N GLN A 156 -6.66 -10.91 -10.56
CA GLN A 156 -7.74 -11.45 -9.75
C GLN A 156 -7.29 -11.47 -8.30
N ARG A 157 -8.23 -11.15 -7.41
CA ARG A 157 -8.04 -11.29 -5.98
C ARG A 157 -8.21 -12.77 -5.63
N ASP A 158 -7.30 -13.31 -4.85
CA ASP A 158 -7.35 -14.67 -4.30
C ASP A 158 -8.44 -14.81 -3.23
#